data_3822a9360d3ebfba97114d16e19592dd
#
_entry.id   3822a9360d3ebfba97114d16e19592dd
#
_cell.length_a   1.000
_cell.length_b   1.000
_cell.length_c   1.000
_cell.angle_alpha   90.00
_cell.angle_beta   90.00
_cell.angle_gamma   90.00
#
_symmetry.space_group_name_H-M   'P 1'
#
loop_
_entity.id
_entity.type
_entity.pdbx_description
1 polymer ?
#
loop_
_entity_poly.entity_id
_entity_poly.type
_entity_poly.pdbx_seq_one_letter_code
_entity_poly.pdbx_strand_id
1 'polypeptide(L)'
;MKQVLISAGKVKLTEVPSPTPQPGEVMVQVEFSCLSAGTEMAGISSSSVPLWKRAIKEPNKALRTIKNTDSSPKKIWELVSSKRSQSIPTGYSASGTVIGIGESVTKFSIGDKVACSGSDSAYHAEIISVPENLTAPLPNNLSPKLGSTVTMGAIAMQGVRRASPTIGETFVVIGQGLLGQLTTQILKANGIRVIAIDLEKEKLELSRRLGADSIASSNEEIETAIANYSDGYGIDGVIITAASKSDEIISQACSYTRKKGRVVIVGDIGLHLNRADIYEKEIDIFISSSYGPGRYDRNYEVEGLDYPISYVRWTENRNMKEYLKLLEEGKLIIEPLISNVFSIDSVVEAYEALKAGNPIINLLQYNSEKKKISPTIFQESFTNRNLDQHTRNLAILGAGNFTNNTHLPNLQLLQDKFRIKHIINKSGYKASDIAKRYNAEFISTNYFDALNDDEVDAVLIATKHNLHAEMVIESIKAKKHIFVEKPLALNFKELDLIDNALKESKDNQSVLMTGFNRRFAKISEEIKDILDQRNNPFIINYTMNAGYLPYDHWVHGAEGGGRNIGEACHIYDL
;
A
#
# COMPACT_ATOMS: atom_id res chain seq x y z
N MET A 1 9.45 16.43 -2.07
CA MET A 1 10.07 15.53 -1.07
C MET A 1 10.78 14.37 -1.76
N LYS A 2 11.80 13.83 -1.11
CA LYS A 2 12.47 12.61 -1.60
C LYS A 2 11.66 11.35 -1.22
N GLN A 3 11.53 10.43 -2.19
CA GLN A 3 10.88 9.13 -2.00
C GLN A 3 11.66 8.03 -2.73
N VAL A 4 11.76 6.86 -2.13
CA VAL A 4 12.40 5.69 -2.73
C VAL A 4 11.39 4.95 -3.61
N LEU A 5 11.76 4.75 -4.87
CA LEU A 5 10.92 4.06 -5.87
C LEU A 5 11.70 2.91 -6.52
N ILE A 6 11.00 1.85 -6.85
CA ILE A 6 11.53 0.75 -7.67
C ILE A 6 10.93 0.87 -9.07
N SER A 7 11.77 0.95 -10.08
CA SER A 7 11.37 0.96 -11.48
C SER A 7 12.24 0.00 -12.28
N ALA A 8 11.61 -0.96 -12.98
CA ALA A 8 12.30 -1.99 -13.77
C ALA A 8 13.42 -2.74 -13.00
N GLY A 9 13.17 -3.08 -11.73
CA GLY A 9 14.11 -3.80 -10.86
C GLY A 9 15.25 -2.94 -10.29
N LYS A 10 15.24 -1.62 -10.50
CA LYS A 10 16.23 -0.69 -9.97
C LYS A 10 15.63 0.22 -8.92
N VAL A 11 16.33 0.37 -7.82
CA VAL A 11 15.99 1.34 -6.77
C VAL A 11 16.46 2.73 -7.20
N LYS A 12 15.63 3.74 -6.99
CA LYS A 12 15.92 5.14 -7.29
C LYS A 12 15.37 6.05 -6.21
N LEU A 13 16.13 7.07 -5.85
CA LEU A 13 15.63 8.20 -5.09
C LEU A 13 15.03 9.22 -6.07
N THR A 14 13.78 9.62 -5.84
CA THR A 14 13.06 10.51 -6.75
C THR A 14 12.41 11.63 -5.96
N GLU A 15 12.46 12.84 -6.49
CA GLU A 15 11.66 13.95 -5.96
C GLU A 15 10.22 13.84 -6.45
N VAL A 16 9.29 13.90 -5.50
CA VAL A 16 7.83 13.82 -5.72
C VAL A 16 7.11 14.85 -4.84
N PRO A 17 5.91 15.30 -5.21
CA PRO A 17 5.07 16.13 -4.34
C PRO A 17 4.88 15.48 -2.97
N SER A 18 4.85 16.29 -1.91
CA SER A 18 4.48 15.80 -0.58
C SER A 18 3.01 15.39 -0.56
N PRO A 19 2.63 14.34 0.19
CA PRO A 19 1.22 13.99 0.36
C PRO A 19 0.47 15.13 1.07
N THR A 20 -0.83 15.17 0.89
CA THR A 20 -1.76 15.94 1.73
C THR A 20 -2.53 14.97 2.62
N PRO A 21 -2.80 15.31 3.89
CA PRO A 21 -3.51 14.41 4.79
C PRO A 21 -4.94 14.18 4.27
N GLN A 22 -5.32 12.91 4.19
CA GLN A 22 -6.69 12.54 3.83
C GLN A 22 -7.52 12.32 5.10
N PRO A 23 -8.86 12.30 5.02
CA PRO A 23 -9.69 11.94 6.17
C PRO A 23 -9.25 10.62 6.80
N GLY A 24 -9.09 10.59 8.13
CA GLY A 24 -8.61 9.42 8.87
C GLY A 24 -7.10 9.13 8.77
N GLU A 25 -6.32 9.97 8.07
CA GLU A 25 -4.87 9.78 7.92
C GLU A 25 -4.06 10.81 8.72
N VAL A 26 -2.90 10.38 9.19
CA VAL A 26 -1.90 11.19 9.91
C VAL A 26 -0.72 11.43 8.99
N MET A 27 -0.33 12.68 8.80
CA MET A 27 0.85 13.04 8.01
C MET A 27 2.08 13.10 8.92
N VAL A 28 3.10 12.34 8.59
CA VAL A 28 4.29 12.15 9.43
C VAL A 28 5.55 12.56 8.67
N GLN A 29 6.35 13.43 9.28
CA GLN A 29 7.73 13.68 8.88
C GLN A 29 8.58 12.52 9.41
N VAL A 30 9.13 11.71 8.51
CA VAL A 30 9.89 10.53 8.85
C VAL A 30 11.28 10.90 9.34
N GLU A 31 11.69 10.31 10.45
CA GLU A 31 13.05 10.40 11.00
C GLU A 31 13.86 9.14 10.67
N PHE A 32 13.23 7.97 10.78
CA PHE A 32 13.82 6.68 10.42
C PHE A 32 12.80 5.76 9.74
N SER A 33 13.27 4.93 8.80
CA SER A 33 12.52 3.80 8.28
C SER A 33 13.39 2.55 8.19
N CYS A 34 12.76 1.38 8.29
CA CYS A 34 13.46 0.11 8.40
C CYS A 34 13.41 -0.66 7.07
N LEU A 35 14.58 -1.01 6.56
CA LEU A 35 14.78 -1.86 5.39
C LEU A 35 14.78 -3.33 5.81
N SER A 36 13.88 -4.12 5.23
CA SER A 36 13.80 -5.57 5.43
C SER A 36 14.30 -6.34 4.23
N ALA A 37 15.32 -7.16 4.43
CA ALA A 37 15.93 -7.94 3.35
C ALA A 37 14.90 -8.86 2.65
N GLY A 38 14.03 -9.54 3.40
CA GLY A 38 13.06 -10.50 2.85
C GLY A 38 12.05 -9.86 1.91
N THR A 39 11.28 -8.90 2.41
CA THR A 39 10.15 -8.29 1.67
C THR A 39 10.63 -7.40 0.52
N GLU A 40 11.67 -6.61 0.74
CA GLU A 40 12.13 -5.64 -0.27
C GLU A 40 12.89 -6.29 -1.42
N MET A 41 13.70 -7.31 -1.12
CA MET A 41 14.34 -8.10 -2.17
C MET A 41 13.33 -8.90 -3.01
N ALA A 42 12.25 -9.40 -2.39
CA ALA A 42 11.14 -10.00 -3.12
C ALA A 42 10.44 -8.97 -4.04
N GLY A 43 10.24 -7.73 -3.57
CA GLY A 43 9.71 -6.61 -4.36
C GLY A 43 10.56 -6.29 -5.59
N ILE A 44 11.88 -6.15 -5.42
CA ILE A 44 12.83 -5.93 -6.50
C ILE A 44 12.80 -7.09 -7.50
N SER A 45 12.89 -8.33 -7.01
CA SER A 45 12.87 -9.54 -7.83
C SER A 45 11.58 -9.65 -8.64
N SER A 46 10.43 -9.38 -8.02
CA SER A 46 9.14 -9.42 -8.69
C SER A 46 9.01 -8.31 -9.75
N SER A 47 9.54 -7.12 -9.51
CA SER A 47 9.51 -6.01 -10.48
C SER A 47 10.42 -6.25 -11.69
N SER A 48 11.48 -7.03 -11.53
CA SER A 48 12.42 -7.39 -12.60
C SER A 48 11.92 -8.50 -13.54
N VAL A 49 10.92 -9.30 -13.11
CA VAL A 49 10.39 -10.42 -13.90
C VAL A 49 9.62 -9.88 -15.13
N PRO A 50 10.01 -10.27 -16.36
CA PRO A 50 9.29 -9.88 -17.56
C PRO A 50 7.82 -10.31 -17.52
N LEU A 51 6.92 -9.45 -18.04
CA LEU A 51 5.46 -9.68 -17.99
C LEU A 51 5.04 -11.01 -18.64
N TRP A 52 5.73 -11.46 -19.68
CA TRP A 52 5.45 -12.76 -20.32
C TRP A 52 5.73 -13.94 -19.37
N LYS A 53 6.78 -13.87 -18.53
CA LYS A 53 7.04 -14.89 -17.51
C LYS A 53 6.00 -14.87 -16.39
N ARG A 54 5.48 -13.68 -16.04
CA ARG A 54 4.34 -13.57 -15.10
C ARG A 54 3.06 -14.14 -15.70
N ALA A 55 2.80 -13.91 -17.00
CA ALA A 55 1.66 -14.47 -17.70
C ALA A 55 1.69 -16.02 -17.75
N ILE A 56 2.88 -16.62 -17.85
CA ILE A 56 3.05 -18.08 -17.77
C ILE A 56 2.78 -18.61 -16.36
N LYS A 57 3.21 -17.88 -15.31
CA LYS A 57 2.97 -18.28 -13.91
C LYS A 57 1.52 -18.11 -13.47
N GLU A 58 0.81 -17.11 -14.00
CA GLU A 58 -0.58 -16.81 -13.66
C GLU A 58 -1.46 -16.74 -14.92
N PRO A 59 -1.67 -17.86 -15.63
CA PRO A 59 -2.33 -17.88 -16.94
C PRO A 59 -3.78 -17.37 -16.87
N ASN A 60 -4.49 -17.65 -15.79
CA ASN A 60 -5.87 -17.20 -15.61
C ASN A 60 -5.99 -15.68 -15.46
N LYS A 61 -5.01 -15.04 -14.82
CA LYS A 61 -4.95 -13.58 -14.64
C LYS A 61 -4.57 -12.90 -15.96
N ALA A 62 -3.64 -13.50 -16.70
CA ALA A 62 -3.25 -13.03 -18.02
C ALA A 62 -4.41 -13.12 -19.03
N LEU A 63 -5.13 -14.24 -19.08
CA LEU A 63 -6.30 -14.45 -19.90
C LEU A 63 -7.45 -13.48 -19.57
N ARG A 64 -7.70 -13.21 -18.28
CA ARG A 64 -8.68 -12.19 -17.87
C ARG A 64 -8.28 -10.79 -18.34
N THR A 65 -6.99 -10.43 -18.25
CA THR A 65 -6.49 -9.13 -18.73
C THR A 65 -6.64 -9.01 -20.25
N ILE A 66 -6.35 -10.05 -21.00
CA ILE A 66 -6.49 -10.07 -22.47
C ILE A 66 -7.96 -10.03 -22.89
N LYS A 67 -8.85 -10.79 -22.22
CA LYS A 67 -10.29 -10.80 -22.52
C LYS A 67 -10.97 -9.45 -22.24
N ASN A 68 -10.46 -8.69 -21.27
CA ASN A 68 -11.02 -7.38 -20.90
C ASN A 68 -10.41 -6.22 -21.70
N THR A 69 -9.47 -6.49 -22.60
CA THR A 69 -8.82 -5.47 -23.42
C THR A 69 -9.24 -5.70 -24.88
N ASP A 70 -9.77 -4.65 -25.51
CA ASP A 70 -10.01 -4.64 -26.97
C ASP A 70 -8.72 -5.00 -27.70
N SER A 71 -8.68 -6.19 -28.29
CA SER A 71 -7.49 -6.99 -28.54
C SER A 71 -6.69 -6.59 -29.79
N SER A 72 -6.34 -5.31 -29.94
CA SER A 72 -5.30 -4.98 -30.92
C SER A 72 -3.91 -5.24 -30.33
N PRO A 73 -3.00 -5.90 -31.05
CA PRO A 73 -1.64 -6.19 -30.60
C PRO A 73 -0.89 -4.92 -30.14
N LYS A 74 -1.19 -3.77 -30.76
CA LYS A 74 -0.62 -2.46 -30.42
C LYS A 74 -1.06 -2.00 -29.02
N LYS A 75 -2.35 -2.09 -28.69
CA LYS A 75 -2.88 -1.73 -27.35
C LYS A 75 -2.35 -2.66 -26.26
N ILE A 76 -2.20 -3.96 -26.55
CA ILE A 76 -1.60 -4.91 -25.61
C ILE A 76 -0.13 -4.55 -25.35
N TRP A 77 0.62 -4.20 -26.40
CA TRP A 77 2.01 -3.79 -26.28
C TRP A 77 2.17 -2.47 -25.50
N GLU A 78 1.32 -1.48 -25.76
CA GLU A 78 1.26 -0.21 -25.01
C GLU A 78 0.93 -0.44 -23.53
N LEU A 79 -0.02 -1.32 -23.23
CA LEU A 79 -0.39 -1.71 -21.85
C LEU A 79 0.75 -2.44 -21.14
N VAL A 80 1.48 -3.29 -21.83
CA VAL A 80 2.65 -4.00 -21.34
C VAL A 80 3.82 -3.05 -21.12
N SER A 81 4.08 -2.13 -22.02
CA SER A 81 5.17 -1.15 -21.92
C SER A 81 4.89 -0.13 -20.81
N SER A 82 3.66 0.35 -20.67
CA SER A 82 3.25 1.28 -19.62
C SER A 82 3.39 0.67 -18.20
N LYS A 83 3.02 -0.60 -18.04
CA LYS A 83 3.21 -1.32 -16.76
C LYS A 83 4.69 -1.58 -16.43
N ARG A 84 5.55 -1.71 -17.43
CA ARG A 84 6.99 -1.93 -17.23
C ARG A 84 7.73 -0.68 -16.76
N SER A 85 7.25 0.49 -17.11
CA SER A 85 7.84 1.78 -16.71
C SER A 85 7.23 2.37 -15.43
N GLN A 86 6.23 1.72 -14.84
CA GLN A 86 5.55 2.23 -13.66
C GLN A 86 6.46 2.12 -12.43
N SER A 87 6.67 3.24 -11.76
CA SER A 87 7.41 3.31 -10.49
C SER A 87 6.53 2.79 -9.35
N ILE A 88 7.11 1.98 -8.47
CA ILE A 88 6.44 1.40 -7.30
C ILE A 88 7.16 1.90 -6.05
N PRO A 89 6.45 2.49 -5.07
CA PRO A 89 7.05 2.84 -3.80
C PRO A 89 7.44 1.60 -3.00
N THR A 90 8.41 1.74 -2.11
CA THR A 90 8.87 0.68 -1.23
C THR A 90 8.95 1.18 0.21
N GLY A 91 9.02 0.26 1.16
CA GLY A 91 8.94 0.54 2.59
C GLY A 91 7.55 0.24 3.17
N TYR A 92 7.53 -0.11 4.46
CA TYR A 92 6.29 -0.45 5.17
C TYR A 92 6.43 -0.27 6.70
N SER A 93 7.53 0.32 7.17
CA SER A 93 7.80 0.55 8.59
C SER A 93 8.65 1.81 8.76
N ALA A 94 8.11 2.79 9.46
CA ALA A 94 8.73 4.08 9.66
C ALA A 94 8.40 4.66 11.04
N SER A 95 9.14 5.68 11.46
CA SER A 95 8.87 6.47 12.65
C SER A 95 9.24 7.93 12.43
N GLY A 96 8.57 8.82 13.13
CA GLY A 96 8.81 10.25 12.98
C GLY A 96 7.85 11.09 13.80
N THR A 97 7.66 12.33 13.36
CA THR A 97 6.84 13.32 14.04
C THR A 97 5.62 13.69 13.20
N VAL A 98 4.45 13.78 13.82
CA VAL A 98 3.20 14.22 13.18
C VAL A 98 3.30 15.69 12.81
N ILE A 99 3.07 16.00 11.52
CA ILE A 99 3.13 17.37 10.98
C ILE A 99 1.81 17.84 10.37
N GLY A 100 0.82 16.96 10.29
CA GLY A 100 -0.54 17.26 9.84
C GLY A 100 -1.48 16.11 10.16
N ILE A 101 -2.76 16.41 10.26
CA ILE A 101 -3.83 15.45 10.53
C ILE A 101 -4.97 15.69 9.56
N GLY A 102 -5.56 14.62 9.03
CA GLY A 102 -6.77 14.67 8.23
C GLY A 102 -8.03 14.83 9.09
N GLU A 103 -9.14 15.13 8.44
CA GLU A 103 -10.44 15.13 9.11
C GLU A 103 -10.71 13.78 9.78
N SER A 104 -11.46 13.80 10.88
CA SER A 104 -11.82 12.62 11.69
C SER A 104 -10.69 11.92 12.45
N VAL A 105 -9.43 12.35 12.34
CA VAL A 105 -8.35 11.88 13.21
C VAL A 105 -8.55 12.41 14.62
N THR A 106 -8.60 11.51 15.61
CA THR A 106 -8.89 11.87 17.01
C THR A 106 -7.82 11.45 18.00
N LYS A 107 -6.94 10.52 17.62
CA LYS A 107 -5.96 9.90 18.52
C LYS A 107 -4.60 10.59 18.52
N PHE A 108 -4.36 11.52 17.58
CA PHE A 108 -3.06 12.15 17.39
C PHE A 108 -3.17 13.67 17.23
N SER A 109 -2.11 14.37 17.63
CA SER A 109 -1.93 15.81 17.49
C SER A 109 -0.62 16.13 16.76
N ILE A 110 -0.55 17.33 16.14
CA ILE A 110 0.69 17.80 15.51
C ILE A 110 1.78 17.92 16.57
N GLY A 111 2.95 17.36 16.31
CA GLY A 111 4.09 17.29 17.23
C GLY A 111 4.24 15.93 17.92
N ASP A 112 3.23 15.06 17.89
CA ASP A 112 3.35 13.72 18.47
C ASP A 112 4.41 12.89 17.75
N LYS A 113 5.20 12.14 18.51
CA LYS A 113 6.10 11.13 17.98
C LYS A 113 5.37 9.82 17.77
N VAL A 114 5.54 9.22 16.60
CA VAL A 114 4.78 8.04 16.19
C VAL A 114 5.65 7.00 15.47
N ALA A 115 5.20 5.75 15.54
CA ALA A 115 5.67 4.66 14.71
C ALA A 115 4.53 4.21 13.77
N CYS A 116 4.86 3.94 12.51
CA CYS A 116 3.91 3.74 11.42
C CYS A 116 4.17 2.41 10.71
N SER A 117 3.10 1.72 10.37
CA SER A 117 3.10 0.49 9.57
C SER A 117 2.28 0.65 8.30
N GLY A 118 2.48 -0.24 7.35
CA GLY A 118 1.65 -0.37 6.15
C GLY A 118 2.42 -0.29 4.84
N SER A 119 2.31 -1.33 4.03
CA SER A 119 2.97 -1.42 2.71
C SER A 119 2.47 -0.39 1.70
N ASP A 120 1.28 0.17 1.92
CA ASP A 120 0.65 1.16 1.05
C ASP A 120 0.68 2.58 1.63
N SER A 121 1.38 2.80 2.75
CA SER A 121 1.39 4.08 3.47
C SER A 121 2.74 4.43 4.11
N ALA A 122 3.36 3.53 4.88
CA ALA A 122 4.62 3.78 5.60
C ALA A 122 5.86 3.56 4.70
N TYR A 123 5.92 4.29 3.61
CA TYR A 123 6.98 4.20 2.60
C TYR A 123 8.33 4.75 3.09
N HIS A 124 9.39 4.42 2.36
CA HIS A 124 10.68 5.12 2.46
C HIS A 124 10.59 6.49 1.75
N ALA A 125 10.10 7.48 2.48
CA ALA A 125 9.92 8.86 2.00
C ALA A 125 10.14 9.85 3.15
N GLU A 126 10.51 11.11 2.84
CA GLU A 126 10.68 12.17 3.85
C GLU A 126 9.36 12.48 4.58
N ILE A 127 8.22 12.34 3.89
CA ILE A 127 6.88 12.56 4.46
C ILE A 127 5.96 11.45 3.98
N ILE A 128 5.18 10.90 4.91
CA ILE A 128 4.19 9.85 4.64
C ILE A 128 2.82 10.27 5.17
N SER A 129 1.76 9.76 4.55
CA SER A 129 0.38 9.86 5.07
C SER A 129 -0.10 8.45 5.39
N VAL A 130 -0.47 8.22 6.64
CA VAL A 130 -0.71 6.88 7.20
C VAL A 130 -2.06 6.86 7.90
N PRO A 131 -2.90 5.84 7.66
CA PRO A 131 -4.15 5.67 8.41
C PRO A 131 -3.94 5.64 9.93
N GLU A 132 -4.88 6.20 10.68
CA GLU A 132 -4.82 6.28 12.14
C GLU A 132 -4.62 4.90 12.80
N ASN A 133 -5.27 3.85 12.29
CA ASN A 133 -5.14 2.49 12.83
C ASN A 133 -3.79 1.82 12.50
N LEU A 134 -3.03 2.35 11.54
CA LEU A 134 -1.66 1.90 11.21
C LEU A 134 -0.59 2.78 11.88
N THR A 135 -0.99 3.70 12.75
CA THR A 135 -0.13 4.61 13.50
C THR A 135 -0.21 4.29 14.99
N ALA A 136 0.93 4.20 15.67
CA ALA A 136 1.02 3.98 17.12
C ALA A 136 1.83 5.10 17.76
N PRO A 137 1.43 5.60 18.96
CA PRO A 137 2.23 6.57 19.69
C PRO A 137 3.57 5.95 20.09
N LEU A 138 4.64 6.71 19.90
CA LEU A 138 5.97 6.31 20.34
C LEU A 138 6.12 6.67 21.85
N PRO A 139 6.49 5.72 22.71
CA PRO A 139 6.79 6.02 24.11
C PRO A 139 7.86 7.10 24.25
N ASN A 140 7.74 7.96 25.27
CA ASN A 140 8.60 9.14 25.45
C ASN A 140 10.10 8.82 25.54
N ASN A 141 10.44 7.67 26.11
CA ASN A 141 11.83 7.24 26.32
C ASN A 141 12.37 6.41 25.13
N LEU A 142 11.56 6.17 24.11
CA LEU A 142 11.95 5.37 22.95
C LEU A 142 12.33 6.27 21.78
N SER A 143 13.52 6.05 21.22
CA SER A 143 13.96 6.81 20.04
C SER A 143 13.20 6.43 18.78
N PRO A 144 12.96 7.37 17.87
CA PRO A 144 12.39 7.07 16.54
C PRO A 144 13.19 6.00 15.78
N LYS A 145 14.50 5.94 15.99
CA LYS A 145 15.37 4.91 15.42
C LYS A 145 14.86 3.50 15.73
N LEU A 146 14.56 3.21 17.00
CA LEU A 146 14.02 1.91 17.41
C LEU A 146 12.54 1.75 17.02
N GLY A 147 11.75 2.82 17.14
CA GLY A 147 10.35 2.83 16.72
C GLY A 147 10.13 2.46 15.25
N SER A 148 11.11 2.75 14.38
CA SER A 148 11.02 2.42 12.96
C SER A 148 10.94 0.91 12.65
N THR A 149 11.23 0.04 13.64
CA THR A 149 11.15 -1.42 13.52
C THR A 149 9.76 -1.99 13.85
N VAL A 150 8.78 -1.13 14.11
CA VAL A 150 7.46 -1.49 14.67
C VAL A 150 6.72 -2.56 13.88
N THR A 151 6.76 -2.52 12.56
CA THR A 151 6.04 -3.49 11.73
C THR A 151 6.63 -4.89 11.87
N MET A 152 7.96 -5.01 11.88
CA MET A 152 8.64 -6.30 12.09
C MET A 152 8.37 -6.85 13.48
N GLY A 153 8.36 -5.98 14.48
CA GLY A 153 7.98 -6.35 15.84
C GLY A 153 6.55 -6.87 15.91
N ALA A 154 5.60 -6.19 15.27
CA ALA A 154 4.20 -6.62 15.24
C ALA A 154 4.01 -7.96 14.50
N ILE A 155 4.79 -8.24 13.43
CA ILE A 155 4.80 -9.53 12.74
C ILE A 155 5.28 -10.65 13.68
N ALA A 156 6.41 -10.44 14.38
CA ALA A 156 6.92 -11.40 15.35
C ALA A 156 5.94 -11.64 16.51
N MET A 157 5.32 -10.56 17.03
CA MET A 157 4.24 -10.64 18.02
C MET A 157 3.09 -11.49 17.55
N GLN A 158 2.64 -11.31 16.31
CA GLN A 158 1.54 -12.11 15.75
C GLN A 158 1.93 -13.59 15.65
N GLY A 159 3.16 -13.90 15.25
CA GLY A 159 3.68 -15.27 15.22
C GLY A 159 3.59 -15.95 16.60
N VAL A 160 4.07 -15.26 17.63
CA VAL A 160 4.01 -15.77 19.00
C VAL A 160 2.57 -15.91 19.50
N ARG A 161 1.68 -14.94 19.19
CA ARG A 161 0.26 -15.02 19.57
C ARG A 161 -0.45 -16.19 18.89
N ARG A 162 -0.12 -16.49 17.62
CA ARG A 162 -0.65 -17.67 16.92
C ARG A 162 -0.19 -18.98 17.55
N ALA A 163 1.01 -18.98 18.13
CA ALA A 163 1.54 -20.11 18.87
C ALA A 163 0.87 -20.30 20.24
N SER A 164 0.26 -19.25 20.82
CA SER A 164 -0.37 -19.29 22.15
C SER A 164 0.49 -19.98 23.22
N PRO A 165 1.76 -19.54 23.42
CA PRO A 165 2.68 -20.21 24.33
C PRO A 165 2.25 -20.02 25.79
N THR A 166 2.51 -21.02 26.61
CA THR A 166 2.28 -20.97 28.07
C THR A 166 3.59 -21.12 28.85
N ILE A 167 3.66 -20.49 30.03
CA ILE A 167 4.87 -20.52 30.87
C ILE A 167 5.37 -21.94 31.09
N GLY A 168 6.68 -22.15 30.91
CA GLY A 168 7.35 -23.43 31.09
C GLY A 168 7.43 -24.30 29.84
N GLU A 169 6.75 -23.94 28.76
CA GLU A 169 6.90 -24.61 27.45
C GLU A 169 8.29 -24.35 26.83
N THR A 170 8.68 -25.23 25.94
CA THR A 170 9.91 -25.11 25.14
C THR A 170 9.56 -24.97 23.67
N PHE A 171 10.08 -23.93 23.05
CA PHE A 171 9.87 -23.65 21.62
C PHE A 171 11.18 -23.69 20.83
N VAL A 172 11.08 -24.17 19.60
CA VAL A 172 12.12 -24.02 18.59
C VAL A 172 11.75 -22.83 17.69
N VAL A 173 12.72 -21.96 17.40
CA VAL A 173 12.60 -20.90 16.39
C VAL A 173 13.55 -21.19 15.24
N ILE A 174 13.01 -21.51 14.06
CA ILE A 174 13.79 -21.83 12.86
C ILE A 174 13.98 -20.57 12.01
N GLY A 175 15.26 -20.19 11.81
CA GLY A 175 15.67 -18.98 11.12
C GLY A 175 15.88 -17.82 12.10
N GLN A 176 17.14 -17.37 12.26
CA GLN A 176 17.54 -16.29 13.18
C GLN A 176 17.88 -14.99 12.44
N GLY A 177 17.13 -14.69 11.36
CA GLY A 177 17.07 -13.35 10.79
C GLY A 177 16.32 -12.39 11.73
N LEU A 178 15.95 -11.22 11.23
CA LEU A 178 15.27 -10.19 12.04
C LEU A 178 14.04 -10.74 12.79
N LEU A 179 13.12 -11.41 12.08
CA LEU A 179 11.92 -11.96 12.71
C LEU A 179 12.24 -13.04 13.73
N GLY A 180 13.24 -13.89 13.48
CA GLY A 180 13.67 -14.92 14.42
C GLY A 180 14.25 -14.35 15.70
N GLN A 181 15.14 -13.35 15.59
CA GLN A 181 15.71 -12.66 16.75
C GLN A 181 14.63 -12.00 17.60
N LEU A 182 13.64 -11.34 16.97
CA LEU A 182 12.49 -10.75 17.67
C LEU A 182 11.60 -11.80 18.32
N THR A 183 11.26 -12.88 17.57
CA THR A 183 10.45 -13.99 18.07
C THR A 183 11.09 -14.66 19.29
N THR A 184 12.40 -14.90 19.25
CA THR A 184 13.17 -15.45 20.36
C THR A 184 13.03 -14.59 21.60
N GLN A 185 13.27 -13.28 21.49
CA GLN A 185 13.15 -12.37 22.62
C GLN A 185 11.71 -12.27 23.16
N ILE A 186 10.69 -12.21 22.28
CA ILE A 186 9.28 -12.16 22.70
C ILE A 186 8.90 -13.44 23.44
N LEU A 187 9.32 -14.62 22.98
CA LEU A 187 9.11 -15.89 23.70
C LEU A 187 9.79 -15.86 25.07
N LYS A 188 11.02 -15.37 25.17
CA LYS A 188 11.73 -15.21 26.44
C LYS A 188 10.99 -14.27 27.40
N ALA A 189 10.48 -13.13 26.91
CA ALA A 189 9.67 -12.20 27.68
C ALA A 189 8.36 -12.84 28.20
N ASN A 190 7.87 -13.90 27.55
CA ASN A 190 6.73 -14.72 27.99
C ASN A 190 7.13 -15.88 28.93
N GLY A 191 8.39 -16.02 29.33
CA GLY A 191 8.84 -17.11 30.19
C GLY A 191 8.98 -18.48 29.50
N ILE A 192 9.17 -18.49 28.21
CA ILE A 192 9.33 -19.68 27.36
C ILE A 192 10.83 -20.02 27.23
N ARG A 193 11.15 -21.30 27.22
CA ARG A 193 12.49 -21.78 26.84
C ARG A 193 12.61 -21.80 25.32
N VAL A 194 13.72 -21.28 24.79
CA VAL A 194 13.90 -21.12 23.34
C VAL A 194 15.17 -21.82 22.84
N ILE A 195 14.99 -22.70 21.88
CA ILE A 195 16.07 -23.28 21.07
C ILE A 195 16.08 -22.54 19.73
N ALA A 196 17.14 -21.81 19.44
CA ALA A 196 17.32 -21.07 18.20
C ALA A 196 18.07 -21.93 17.17
N ILE A 197 17.52 -22.04 15.95
CA ILE A 197 18.09 -22.80 14.83
C ILE A 197 18.36 -21.86 13.65
N ASP A 198 19.59 -21.87 13.14
CA ASP A 198 19.98 -21.20 11.90
C ASP A 198 21.23 -21.88 11.29
N LEU A 199 21.47 -21.66 10.02
CA LEU A 199 22.67 -22.14 9.33
C LEU A 199 23.90 -21.25 9.63
N GLU A 200 23.66 -19.98 9.99
CA GLU A 200 24.70 -18.98 10.22
C GLU A 200 25.04 -18.86 11.71
N LYS A 201 26.24 -19.29 12.08
CA LYS A 201 26.72 -19.28 13.48
C LYS A 201 26.71 -17.90 14.13
N GLU A 202 27.00 -16.83 13.37
CA GLU A 202 26.99 -15.47 13.88
C GLU A 202 25.61 -15.04 14.37
N LYS A 203 24.56 -15.41 13.62
CA LYS A 203 23.15 -15.16 14.01
C LYS A 203 22.77 -15.96 15.26
N LEU A 204 23.25 -17.18 15.38
CA LEU A 204 23.01 -18.03 16.54
C LEU A 204 23.69 -17.47 17.80
N GLU A 205 24.94 -17.03 17.71
CA GLU A 205 25.63 -16.40 18.83
C GLU A 205 24.94 -15.10 19.27
N LEU A 206 24.38 -14.35 18.33
CA LEU A 206 23.56 -13.21 18.65
C LEU A 206 22.27 -13.63 19.37
N SER A 207 21.58 -14.67 18.91
CA SER A 207 20.38 -15.21 19.58
C SER A 207 20.67 -15.64 21.01
N ARG A 208 21.83 -16.29 21.24
CA ARG A 208 22.28 -16.66 22.59
C ARG A 208 22.45 -15.45 23.49
N ARG A 209 23.10 -14.40 23.00
CA ARG A 209 23.26 -13.12 23.73
C ARG A 209 21.94 -12.43 24.02
N LEU A 210 20.94 -12.61 23.15
CA LEU A 210 19.61 -12.02 23.28
C LEU A 210 18.61 -12.95 23.99
N GLY A 211 19.08 -14.05 24.61
CA GLY A 211 18.32 -14.84 25.54
C GLY A 211 17.88 -16.22 25.09
N ALA A 212 18.30 -16.74 23.93
CA ALA A 212 18.06 -18.13 23.58
C ALA A 212 18.74 -19.07 24.59
N ASP A 213 18.01 -20.08 25.08
CA ASP A 213 18.53 -21.05 26.06
C ASP A 213 19.49 -22.05 25.41
N SER A 214 19.27 -22.34 24.12
CA SER A 214 20.14 -23.19 23.31
C SER A 214 20.19 -22.70 21.88
N ILE A 215 21.28 -23.02 21.19
CA ILE A 215 21.46 -22.73 19.77
C ILE A 215 21.93 -23.99 19.04
N ALA A 216 21.53 -24.18 17.78
CA ALA A 216 21.93 -25.33 17.00
C ALA A 216 21.97 -25.01 15.50
N SER A 217 22.99 -25.55 14.78
CA SER A 217 23.21 -25.36 13.35
C SER A 217 23.25 -26.66 12.55
N SER A 218 23.53 -27.79 13.19
CA SER A 218 23.55 -29.11 12.59
C SER A 218 22.47 -30.02 13.15
N ASN A 219 22.10 -31.06 12.40
CA ASN A 219 21.08 -32.02 12.86
C ASN A 219 21.44 -32.65 14.21
N GLU A 220 22.71 -32.99 14.43
CA GLU A 220 23.18 -33.56 15.68
C GLU A 220 23.04 -32.58 16.85
N GLU A 221 23.39 -31.30 16.66
CA GLU A 221 23.21 -30.24 17.67
C GLU A 221 21.71 -30.03 17.97
N ILE A 222 20.85 -30.07 16.95
CA ILE A 222 19.41 -29.91 17.08
C ILE A 222 18.81 -31.06 17.89
N GLU A 223 19.13 -32.31 17.54
CA GLU A 223 18.66 -33.50 18.25
C GLU A 223 19.11 -33.50 19.71
N THR A 224 20.36 -33.13 19.97
CA THR A 224 20.90 -32.97 21.33
C THR A 224 20.18 -31.89 22.12
N ALA A 225 19.96 -30.72 21.53
CA ALA A 225 19.25 -29.63 22.17
C ALA A 225 17.79 -30.02 22.48
N ILE A 226 17.08 -30.65 21.54
CA ILE A 226 15.72 -31.14 21.74
C ILE A 226 15.66 -32.15 22.87
N ALA A 227 16.54 -33.14 22.88
CA ALA A 227 16.59 -34.15 23.95
C ALA A 227 16.79 -33.53 25.34
N ASN A 228 17.67 -32.54 25.44
CA ASN A 228 17.97 -31.86 26.71
C ASN A 228 16.83 -30.99 27.26
N TYR A 229 15.94 -30.49 26.39
CA TYR A 229 14.88 -29.54 26.76
C TYR A 229 13.47 -30.12 26.65
N SER A 230 13.30 -31.39 26.32
CA SER A 230 11.98 -32.01 26.08
C SER A 230 11.70 -33.30 26.86
N ASP A 231 12.63 -33.71 27.72
CA ASP A 231 12.53 -35.01 28.44
C ASP A 231 12.21 -36.20 27.49
N GLY A 232 12.64 -36.11 26.22
CA GLY A 232 12.40 -37.12 25.19
C GLY A 232 11.02 -37.09 24.54
N TYR A 233 10.11 -36.20 24.94
CA TYR A 233 8.74 -36.12 24.38
C TYR A 233 8.64 -35.28 23.11
N GLY A 234 9.65 -34.47 22.80
CA GLY A 234 9.66 -33.45 21.74
C GLY A 234 9.22 -32.09 22.24
N ILE A 235 9.31 -31.09 21.36
CA ILE A 235 9.13 -29.67 21.66
C ILE A 235 7.64 -29.29 21.65
N ASP A 236 7.20 -28.41 22.53
CA ASP A 236 5.82 -27.93 22.64
C ASP A 236 5.35 -27.19 21.38
N GLY A 237 6.23 -26.39 20.78
CA GLY A 237 5.92 -25.67 19.56
C GLY A 237 7.14 -25.26 18.77
N VAL A 238 6.93 -25.06 17.46
CA VAL A 238 7.95 -24.56 16.53
C VAL A 238 7.41 -23.33 15.83
N ILE A 239 8.21 -22.26 15.77
CA ILE A 239 7.90 -21.07 14.97
C ILE A 239 8.92 -20.97 13.84
N ILE A 240 8.44 -20.98 12.59
CA ILE A 240 9.28 -20.90 11.41
C ILE A 240 9.30 -19.46 10.93
N THR A 241 10.44 -18.80 11.04
CA THR A 241 10.68 -17.41 10.58
C THR A 241 11.62 -17.36 9.38
N ALA A 242 12.14 -18.51 8.95
CA ALA A 242 13.00 -18.64 7.78
C ALA A 242 12.22 -18.43 6.47
N ALA A 243 12.94 -18.03 5.42
CA ALA A 243 12.45 -18.01 4.05
C ALA A 243 13.18 -19.07 3.22
N SER A 244 12.43 -20.00 2.61
CA SER A 244 12.98 -21.08 1.77
C SER A 244 11.91 -21.61 0.84
N LYS A 245 12.31 -22.06 -0.34
CA LYS A 245 11.38 -22.75 -1.25
C LYS A 245 11.30 -24.28 -1.00
N SER A 246 12.09 -24.79 -0.05
CA SER A 246 12.07 -26.20 0.33
C SER A 246 10.88 -26.51 1.24
N ASP A 247 10.27 -27.66 1.02
CA ASP A 247 9.23 -28.24 1.89
C ASP A 247 9.83 -28.99 3.09
N GLU A 248 11.16 -29.22 3.10
CA GLU A 248 11.84 -29.96 4.16
C GLU A 248 11.75 -29.30 5.53
N ILE A 249 11.75 -27.94 5.56
CA ILE A 249 11.70 -27.19 6.81
C ILE A 249 10.43 -27.48 7.61
N ILE A 250 9.28 -27.61 6.95
CA ILE A 250 8.03 -27.91 7.64
C ILE A 250 8.00 -29.37 8.15
N SER A 251 8.57 -30.31 7.39
CA SER A 251 8.70 -31.71 7.83
C SER A 251 9.64 -31.82 9.04
N GLN A 252 10.77 -31.11 9.02
CA GLN A 252 11.69 -31.02 10.16
C GLN A 252 10.99 -30.40 11.38
N ALA A 253 10.29 -29.29 11.22
CA ALA A 253 9.54 -28.67 12.31
C ALA A 253 8.53 -29.65 12.94
N CYS A 254 7.80 -30.41 12.13
CA CYS A 254 6.89 -31.45 12.61
C CYS A 254 7.63 -32.59 13.32
N SER A 255 8.82 -32.99 12.85
CA SER A 255 9.61 -34.06 13.52
C SER A 255 10.06 -33.66 14.92
N TYR A 256 10.42 -32.40 15.14
CA TYR A 256 10.82 -31.84 16.44
C TYR A 256 9.64 -31.72 17.44
N THR A 257 8.44 -31.50 16.92
CA THR A 257 7.24 -31.22 17.72
C THR A 257 6.72 -32.49 18.41
N ARG A 258 6.38 -32.37 19.70
CA ARG A 258 5.73 -33.47 20.44
C ARG A 258 4.32 -33.77 19.91
N LYS A 259 3.75 -34.89 20.36
CA LYS A 259 2.33 -35.19 20.15
C LYS A 259 1.45 -34.05 20.70
N LYS A 260 0.43 -33.62 19.91
CA LYS A 260 -0.45 -32.48 20.26
C LYS A 260 0.30 -31.14 20.40
N GLY A 261 1.51 -31.04 19.88
CA GLY A 261 2.20 -29.77 19.79
C GLY A 261 1.78 -28.96 18.55
N ARG A 262 2.44 -27.84 18.30
CA ARG A 262 2.03 -26.91 17.26
C ARG A 262 3.18 -26.33 16.45
N VAL A 263 2.93 -26.08 15.18
CA VAL A 263 3.88 -25.42 14.25
C VAL A 263 3.25 -24.16 13.72
N VAL A 264 3.93 -23.01 13.85
CA VAL A 264 3.48 -21.72 13.35
C VAL A 264 4.40 -21.25 12.22
N ILE A 265 3.81 -20.92 11.07
CA ILE A 265 4.54 -20.46 9.90
C ILE A 265 4.39 -18.94 9.81
N VAL A 266 5.51 -18.22 9.96
CA VAL A 266 5.64 -16.77 9.84
C VAL A 266 6.39 -16.39 8.56
N GLY A 267 7.43 -17.16 8.24
CA GLY A 267 8.27 -16.97 7.06
C GLY A 267 7.64 -17.51 5.77
N ASP A 268 8.30 -17.28 4.65
CA ASP A 268 7.88 -17.75 3.32
C ASP A 268 8.59 -19.06 2.98
N ILE A 269 7.89 -20.19 3.19
CA ILE A 269 8.42 -21.54 2.95
C ILE A 269 7.53 -22.34 2.00
N GLY A 270 8.05 -23.48 1.48
CA GLY A 270 7.24 -24.49 0.79
C GLY A 270 6.17 -25.07 1.72
N LEU A 271 4.98 -25.35 1.19
CA LEU A 271 3.80 -25.79 1.97
C LEU A 271 3.25 -27.15 1.52
N HIS A 272 4.07 -28.00 0.91
CA HIS A 272 3.66 -29.38 0.63
C HIS A 272 3.81 -30.21 1.89
N LEU A 273 2.67 -30.45 2.57
CA LEU A 273 2.60 -31.20 3.81
C LEU A 273 2.52 -32.70 3.54
N ASN A 274 3.42 -33.47 4.16
CA ASN A 274 3.32 -34.90 4.18
C ASN A 274 2.41 -35.31 5.34
N ARG A 275 1.34 -36.07 5.04
CA ARG A 275 0.42 -36.55 6.06
C ARG A 275 1.10 -37.34 7.17
N ALA A 276 2.14 -38.11 6.85
CA ALA A 276 2.86 -38.93 7.84
C ALA A 276 3.52 -38.07 8.94
N ASP A 277 3.97 -36.86 8.60
CA ASP A 277 4.66 -35.98 9.55
C ASP A 277 3.73 -35.43 10.64
N ILE A 278 2.43 -35.32 10.36
CA ILE A 278 1.46 -34.64 11.23
C ILE A 278 0.42 -35.58 11.85
N TYR A 279 0.04 -36.65 11.15
CA TYR A 279 -1.14 -37.45 11.49
C TYR A 279 -1.01 -38.20 12.82
N GLU A 280 0.09 -38.92 13.03
CA GLU A 280 0.29 -39.71 14.25
C GLU A 280 0.44 -38.85 15.50
N LYS A 281 1.06 -37.69 15.34
CA LYS A 281 1.30 -36.72 16.42
C LYS A 281 0.13 -35.75 16.63
N GLU A 282 -0.87 -35.72 15.71
CA GLU A 282 -1.97 -34.75 15.74
C GLU A 282 -1.47 -33.29 15.92
N ILE A 283 -0.50 -32.88 15.10
CA ILE A 283 0.13 -31.57 15.18
C ILE A 283 -0.81 -30.50 14.61
N ASP A 284 -0.99 -29.40 15.34
CA ASP A 284 -1.66 -28.20 14.85
C ASP A 284 -0.69 -27.35 14.00
N ILE A 285 -1.12 -26.99 12.79
CA ILE A 285 -0.35 -26.11 11.91
C ILE A 285 -1.10 -24.80 11.72
N PHE A 286 -0.45 -23.68 12.03
CA PHE A 286 -1.02 -22.35 11.96
C PHE A 286 -0.22 -21.46 11.00
N ILE A 287 -0.93 -20.67 10.18
CA ILE A 287 -0.36 -19.57 9.42
C ILE A 287 -0.46 -18.29 10.25
N SER A 288 0.62 -17.53 10.32
CA SER A 288 0.64 -16.17 10.87
C SER A 288 0.55 -15.17 9.74
N SER A 289 -0.55 -14.41 9.69
CA SER A 289 -0.75 -13.42 8.64
C SER A 289 -0.23 -12.06 9.07
N SER A 290 0.90 -11.66 8.50
CA SER A 290 1.49 -10.33 8.65
C SER A 290 1.54 -9.86 10.12
N TYR A 291 1.11 -8.63 10.44
CA TYR A 291 1.15 -8.06 11.79
C TYR A 291 -0.16 -8.23 12.58
N GLY A 292 -1.11 -9.02 12.08
CA GLY A 292 -2.24 -9.50 12.86
C GLY A 292 -3.61 -9.08 12.35
N PRO A 293 -4.68 -9.32 13.14
CA PRO A 293 -6.05 -8.95 12.79
C PRO A 293 -6.20 -7.46 12.48
N GLY A 294 -6.91 -7.15 11.41
CA GLY A 294 -7.00 -5.82 10.81
C GLY A 294 -6.32 -5.77 9.45
N ARG A 295 -5.26 -6.57 9.27
CA ARG A 295 -4.52 -6.62 8.01
C ARG A 295 -5.40 -7.16 6.88
N TYR A 296 -5.38 -6.45 5.75
CA TYR A 296 -6.23 -6.71 4.57
C TYR A 296 -7.73 -6.44 4.78
N ASP A 297 -8.14 -5.95 5.94
CA ASP A 297 -9.52 -5.47 6.15
C ASP A 297 -9.58 -3.96 5.88
N ARG A 298 -10.22 -3.59 4.76
CA ARG A 298 -10.38 -2.21 4.36
C ARG A 298 -11.12 -1.37 5.41
N ASN A 299 -12.13 -1.95 6.10
CA ASN A 299 -12.86 -1.23 7.13
C ASN A 299 -11.96 -0.84 8.30
N TYR A 300 -11.01 -1.72 8.65
CA TYR A 300 -10.06 -1.46 9.71
C TYR A 300 -8.93 -0.52 9.27
N GLU A 301 -8.23 -0.86 8.16
CA GLU A 301 -7.03 -0.11 7.73
C GLU A 301 -7.39 1.26 7.13
N VAL A 302 -8.47 1.37 6.33
CA VAL A 302 -8.77 2.58 5.55
C VAL A 302 -9.90 3.39 6.17
N GLU A 303 -11.01 2.73 6.56
CA GLU A 303 -12.19 3.42 7.13
C GLU A 303 -12.04 3.70 8.64
N GLY A 304 -10.94 3.22 9.27
CA GLY A 304 -10.63 3.49 10.68
C GLY A 304 -11.51 2.76 11.71
N LEU A 305 -12.31 1.78 11.27
CA LEU A 305 -13.22 1.04 12.14
C LEU A 305 -12.48 -0.05 12.92
N ASP A 306 -12.24 0.18 14.22
CA ASP A 306 -11.58 -0.82 15.07
C ASP A 306 -12.55 -1.93 15.51
N TYR A 307 -12.01 -3.13 15.70
CA TYR A 307 -12.76 -4.26 16.24
C TYR A 307 -13.06 -4.08 17.73
N PRO A 308 -14.26 -4.52 18.21
CA PRO A 308 -14.54 -4.55 19.63
C PRO A 308 -13.48 -5.36 20.38
N ILE A 309 -12.85 -4.75 21.39
CA ILE A 309 -11.71 -5.33 22.10
C ILE A 309 -12.03 -6.69 22.76
N SER A 310 -13.28 -6.90 23.17
CA SER A 310 -13.75 -8.15 23.78
C SER A 310 -13.73 -9.32 22.80
N TYR A 311 -13.79 -9.07 21.48
CA TYR A 311 -13.81 -10.11 20.45
C TYR A 311 -12.45 -10.24 19.75
N VAL A 312 -11.73 -9.13 19.56
CA VAL A 312 -10.41 -9.13 18.95
C VAL A 312 -9.44 -8.36 19.84
N ARG A 313 -8.86 -9.06 20.84
CA ARG A 313 -7.95 -8.45 21.82
C ARG A 313 -6.70 -7.86 21.17
N TRP A 314 -6.15 -8.55 20.15
CA TRP A 314 -4.88 -8.23 19.53
C TRP A 314 -5.04 -7.95 18.04
N THR A 315 -5.29 -6.68 17.70
CA THR A 315 -5.23 -6.18 16.34
C THR A 315 -3.79 -5.82 15.99
N GLU A 316 -3.52 -5.56 14.72
CA GLU A 316 -2.22 -5.07 14.26
C GLU A 316 -1.76 -3.82 15.02
N ASN A 317 -2.63 -2.82 15.24
CA ASN A 317 -2.30 -1.62 16.04
C ASN A 317 -1.95 -1.98 17.49
N ARG A 318 -2.70 -2.89 18.10
CA ARG A 318 -2.43 -3.32 19.48
C ARG A 318 -1.16 -4.14 19.58
N ASN A 319 -0.79 -4.90 18.55
CA ASN A 319 0.53 -5.56 18.45
C ASN A 319 1.66 -4.53 18.33
N MET A 320 1.48 -3.48 17.51
CA MET A 320 2.45 -2.38 17.41
C MET A 320 2.69 -1.71 18.75
N LYS A 321 1.63 -1.33 19.44
CA LYS A 321 1.73 -0.67 20.77
C LYS A 321 2.42 -1.55 21.81
N GLU A 322 2.08 -2.83 21.84
CA GLU A 322 2.70 -3.76 22.80
C GLU A 322 4.18 -3.98 22.50
N TYR A 323 4.55 -4.09 21.22
CA TYR A 323 5.95 -4.17 20.82
C TYR A 323 6.75 -2.95 21.28
N LEU A 324 6.23 -1.74 21.02
CA LEU A 324 6.89 -0.50 21.45
C LEU A 324 7.03 -0.41 22.96
N LYS A 325 6.03 -0.88 23.71
CA LYS A 325 6.08 -0.96 25.17
C LYS A 325 7.15 -1.93 25.66
N LEU A 326 7.27 -3.11 25.06
CA LEU A 326 8.32 -4.08 25.42
C LEU A 326 9.74 -3.54 25.13
N LEU A 327 9.89 -2.71 24.09
CA LEU A 327 11.15 -2.00 23.83
C LEU A 327 11.43 -0.95 24.91
N GLU A 328 10.42 -0.14 25.29
CA GLU A 328 10.56 0.88 26.35
C GLU A 328 10.92 0.25 27.69
N GLU A 329 10.33 -0.90 28.01
CA GLU A 329 10.62 -1.66 29.23
C GLU A 329 11.98 -2.40 29.20
N GLY A 330 12.73 -2.32 28.09
CA GLY A 330 14.01 -3.03 27.91
C GLY A 330 13.90 -4.55 27.85
N LYS A 331 12.69 -5.09 27.66
CA LYS A 331 12.45 -6.53 27.49
C LYS A 331 12.84 -7.04 26.11
N LEU A 332 12.88 -6.14 25.13
CA LEU A 332 13.39 -6.40 23.78
C LEU A 332 14.56 -5.45 23.52
N ILE A 333 15.64 -5.98 22.93
CA ILE A 333 16.89 -5.27 22.64
C ILE A 333 17.10 -5.29 21.13
N ILE A 334 17.07 -4.11 20.51
CA ILE A 334 17.14 -3.98 19.03
C ILE A 334 18.49 -3.46 18.56
N GLU A 335 19.19 -2.65 19.37
CA GLU A 335 20.45 -2.02 18.99
C GLU A 335 21.47 -3.01 18.38
N PRO A 336 21.71 -4.20 18.96
CA PRO A 336 22.64 -5.17 18.38
C PRO A 336 22.18 -5.78 17.04
N LEU A 337 20.90 -5.62 16.67
CA LEU A 337 20.35 -6.08 15.42
C LEU A 337 20.55 -5.06 14.29
N ILE A 338 20.80 -3.78 14.62
CA ILE A 338 21.00 -2.72 13.63
C ILE A 338 22.40 -2.84 13.05
N SER A 339 22.49 -3.36 11.85
CA SER A 339 23.77 -3.53 11.15
C SER A 339 24.31 -2.23 10.59
N ASN A 340 23.45 -1.41 9.96
CA ASN A 340 23.84 -0.15 9.35
C ASN A 340 22.73 0.91 9.44
N VAL A 341 23.14 2.18 9.43
CA VAL A 341 22.25 3.33 9.26
C VAL A 341 22.75 4.14 8.08
N PHE A 342 21.93 4.26 7.04
CA PHE A 342 22.23 5.01 5.83
C PHE A 342 21.39 6.29 5.78
N SER A 343 21.94 7.37 5.22
CA SER A 343 21.11 8.49 4.80
C SER A 343 20.17 8.06 3.68
N ILE A 344 18.98 8.66 3.59
CA ILE A 344 18.09 8.42 2.43
C ILE A 344 18.78 8.73 1.10
N ASP A 345 19.73 9.65 1.08
CA ASP A 345 20.50 10.00 -0.13
C ASP A 345 21.39 8.83 -0.61
N SER A 346 21.82 7.96 0.30
CA SER A 346 22.59 6.74 0.03
C SER A 346 21.73 5.48 -0.08
N VAL A 347 20.45 5.61 -0.44
CA VAL A 347 19.53 4.47 -0.49
C VAL A 347 19.97 3.36 -1.44
N VAL A 348 20.61 3.69 -2.56
CA VAL A 348 21.11 2.69 -3.51
C VAL A 348 22.17 1.81 -2.84
N GLU A 349 23.10 2.41 -2.11
CA GLU A 349 24.13 1.72 -1.33
C GLU A 349 23.51 0.84 -0.21
N ALA A 350 22.46 1.36 0.45
CA ALA A 350 21.73 0.59 1.46
C ALA A 350 21.11 -0.70 0.90
N TYR A 351 20.56 -0.64 -0.33
CA TYR A 351 20.01 -1.81 -1.01
C TYR A 351 21.10 -2.74 -1.59
N GLU A 352 22.25 -2.21 -1.98
CA GLU A 352 23.40 -3.02 -2.37
C GLU A 352 23.97 -3.77 -1.17
N ALA A 353 24.06 -3.14 -0.01
CA ALA A 353 24.44 -3.81 1.23
C ALA A 353 23.49 -4.96 1.60
N LEU A 354 22.16 -4.79 1.36
CA LEU A 354 21.21 -5.90 1.53
C LEU A 354 21.47 -7.09 0.60
N LYS A 355 22.01 -6.86 -0.60
CA LYS A 355 22.32 -7.90 -1.57
C LYS A 355 23.66 -8.60 -1.28
N ALA A 356 24.64 -7.85 -0.79
CA ALA A 356 26.03 -8.31 -0.67
C ALA A 356 26.31 -9.13 0.60
N GLY A 357 25.52 -8.98 1.64
CA GLY A 357 25.70 -9.67 2.90
C GLY A 357 24.37 -9.73 3.64
N ASN A 358 24.27 -10.54 4.68
CA ASN A 358 23.05 -10.73 5.47
C ASN A 358 22.95 -9.72 6.65
N PRO A 359 22.80 -8.39 6.42
CA PRO A 359 22.53 -7.49 7.54
C PRO A 359 21.19 -7.90 8.15
N ILE A 360 21.10 -7.87 9.48
CA ILE A 360 19.85 -8.17 10.17
C ILE A 360 18.87 -7.01 9.97
N ILE A 361 19.32 -5.78 10.25
CA ILE A 361 18.55 -4.54 10.02
C ILE A 361 19.44 -3.50 9.35
N ASN A 362 18.98 -2.92 8.28
CA ASN A 362 19.46 -1.63 7.79
C ASN A 362 18.37 -0.57 8.02
N LEU A 363 18.76 0.62 8.46
CA LEU A 363 17.86 1.75 8.62
C LEU A 363 18.19 2.84 7.61
N LEU A 364 17.16 3.54 7.15
CA LEU A 364 17.30 4.82 6.46
C LEU A 364 17.02 5.94 7.47
N GLN A 365 17.93 6.90 7.53
CA GLN A 365 17.81 8.11 8.32
C GLN A 365 17.45 9.28 7.40
N TYR A 366 16.55 10.12 7.88
CA TYR A 366 16.07 11.29 7.16
C TYR A 366 16.55 12.56 7.87
N ASN A 367 16.76 13.63 7.09
CA ASN A 367 17.13 14.90 7.66
C ASN A 367 15.91 15.52 8.36
N SER A 368 16.04 15.79 9.67
CA SER A 368 14.96 16.34 10.50
C SER A 368 14.79 17.85 10.35
N GLU A 369 15.61 18.53 9.55
CA GLU A 369 15.42 19.97 9.31
C GLU A 369 14.03 20.20 8.71
N LYS A 370 13.31 21.19 9.25
CA LYS A 370 11.98 21.58 8.77
C LYS A 370 12.06 22.04 7.32
N LYS A 371 12.04 21.12 6.38
CA LYS A 371 11.89 21.45 4.96
C LYS A 371 10.50 22.02 4.73
N LYS A 372 10.41 23.03 3.88
CA LYS A 372 9.13 23.58 3.44
C LYS A 372 8.36 22.47 2.71
N ILE A 373 7.25 22.04 3.30
CA ILE A 373 6.35 21.07 2.67
C ILE A 373 5.80 21.72 1.41
N SER A 374 6.04 21.10 0.27
CA SER A 374 5.46 21.55 -1.00
C SER A 374 4.62 20.43 -1.61
N PRO A 375 3.29 20.56 -1.64
CA PRO A 375 2.43 19.62 -2.35
C PRO A 375 2.62 19.71 -3.87
N THR A 376 3.25 20.78 -4.37
CA THR A 376 3.43 21.07 -5.79
C THR A 376 4.90 21.07 -6.18
N ILE A 377 5.20 20.51 -7.34
CA ILE A 377 6.53 20.53 -7.98
C ILE A 377 6.38 20.99 -9.42
N PHE A 378 7.26 21.90 -9.83
CA PHE A 378 7.48 22.23 -11.24
C PHE A 378 8.28 21.14 -11.92
N GLN A 379 7.86 20.73 -13.12
CA GLN A 379 8.51 19.67 -13.88
C GLN A 379 9.70 20.22 -14.68
N GLU A 380 10.93 19.95 -14.26
CA GLU A 380 12.15 20.40 -14.96
C GLU A 380 12.23 19.94 -16.44
N SER A 381 11.63 18.79 -16.75
CA SER A 381 11.58 18.26 -18.12
C SER A 381 10.51 18.89 -18.99
N PHE A 382 9.76 19.86 -18.47
CA PHE A 382 8.72 20.57 -19.20
C PHE A 382 9.33 21.35 -20.38
N THR A 383 8.83 21.09 -21.57
CA THR A 383 9.23 21.82 -22.79
C THR A 383 8.10 22.78 -23.16
N ASN A 384 8.37 24.08 -23.01
CA ASN A 384 7.44 25.11 -23.45
C ASN A 384 7.35 25.10 -24.98
N ARG A 385 6.18 24.74 -25.51
CA ARG A 385 5.87 24.85 -26.95
C ARG A 385 5.22 26.20 -27.16
N ASN A 386 5.56 26.90 -28.26
CA ASN A 386 4.81 28.06 -28.69
C ASN A 386 3.36 27.64 -28.92
N LEU A 387 2.48 28.11 -28.07
CA LEU A 387 1.06 27.77 -28.10
C LEU A 387 0.30 28.74 -28.99
N ASP A 388 -0.66 28.22 -29.74
CA ASP A 388 -1.66 29.04 -30.39
C ASP A 388 -2.55 29.70 -29.30
N GLN A 389 -3.00 30.93 -29.54
CA GLN A 389 -3.90 31.68 -28.65
C GLN A 389 -5.21 30.94 -28.35
N HIS A 390 -5.55 29.92 -29.12
CA HIS A 390 -6.76 29.10 -28.95
C HIS A 390 -6.56 27.84 -28.09
N THR A 391 -5.32 27.50 -27.71
CA THR A 391 -5.05 26.32 -26.87
C THR A 391 -5.45 26.59 -25.42
N ARG A 392 -6.26 25.68 -24.83
CA ARG A 392 -6.73 25.78 -23.44
C ARG A 392 -5.85 24.98 -22.47
N ASN A 393 -5.51 25.60 -21.36
CA ASN A 393 -4.78 24.94 -20.28
C ASN A 393 -5.71 24.09 -19.41
N LEU A 394 -5.43 22.81 -19.32
CA LEU A 394 -6.22 21.82 -18.63
C LEU A 394 -5.50 21.31 -17.38
N ALA A 395 -6.22 21.25 -16.26
CA ALA A 395 -5.79 20.53 -15.06
C ALA A 395 -6.53 19.19 -14.95
N ILE A 396 -5.76 18.12 -14.69
CA ILE A 396 -6.30 16.77 -14.50
C ILE A 396 -6.39 16.49 -13.01
N LEU A 397 -7.61 16.39 -12.47
CA LEU A 397 -7.88 16.05 -11.08
C LEU A 397 -8.23 14.56 -10.98
N GLY A 398 -7.29 13.75 -10.50
CA GLY A 398 -7.44 12.30 -10.43
C GLY A 398 -6.82 11.55 -11.62
N ALA A 399 -5.51 11.38 -11.61
CA ALA A 399 -4.78 10.63 -12.62
C ALA A 399 -4.78 9.11 -12.32
N GLY A 400 -5.99 8.52 -12.22
CA GLY A 400 -6.22 7.09 -11.99
C GLY A 400 -6.12 6.24 -13.26
N ASN A 401 -6.51 4.97 -13.15
CA ASN A 401 -6.44 4.02 -14.29
C ASN A 401 -7.31 4.45 -15.47
N PHE A 402 -8.51 4.98 -15.21
CA PHE A 402 -9.41 5.42 -16.28
C PHE A 402 -8.83 6.63 -17.02
N THR A 403 -8.34 7.62 -16.28
CA THR A 403 -7.66 8.78 -16.86
C THR A 403 -6.47 8.37 -17.73
N ASN A 404 -5.62 7.46 -17.22
CA ASN A 404 -4.43 6.98 -17.94
C ASN A 404 -4.75 6.20 -19.21
N ASN A 405 -5.83 5.41 -19.20
CA ASN A 405 -6.14 4.49 -20.30
C ASN A 405 -7.11 5.09 -21.32
N THR A 406 -7.81 6.18 -20.95
CA THR A 406 -8.87 6.75 -21.78
C THR A 406 -8.62 8.25 -22.05
N HIS A 407 -8.61 9.09 -21.00
CA HIS A 407 -8.56 10.55 -21.20
C HIS A 407 -7.21 11.04 -21.73
N LEU A 408 -6.12 10.63 -21.10
CA LEU A 408 -4.79 11.11 -21.49
C LEU A 408 -4.38 10.70 -22.92
N PRO A 409 -4.64 9.46 -23.40
CA PRO A 409 -4.43 9.12 -24.80
C PRO A 409 -5.28 9.95 -25.77
N ASN A 410 -6.54 10.26 -25.40
CA ASN A 410 -7.41 11.09 -26.24
C ASN A 410 -6.94 12.56 -26.25
N LEU A 411 -6.54 13.11 -25.10
CA LEU A 411 -5.98 14.45 -25.02
C LEU A 411 -4.67 14.58 -25.81
N GLN A 412 -3.89 13.50 -25.91
CA GLN A 412 -2.69 13.47 -26.74
C GLN A 412 -3.00 13.65 -28.23
N LEU A 413 -4.19 13.23 -28.70
CA LEU A 413 -4.67 13.46 -30.07
C LEU A 413 -5.21 14.89 -30.28
N LEU A 414 -5.45 15.62 -29.20
CA LEU A 414 -6.06 16.96 -29.19
C LEU A 414 -5.07 18.02 -28.67
N GLN A 415 -3.76 17.84 -28.88
CA GLN A 415 -2.70 18.76 -28.39
C GLN A 415 -2.77 20.16 -29.03
N ASP A 416 -3.43 20.30 -30.16
CA ASP A 416 -3.76 21.57 -30.82
C ASP A 416 -4.80 22.38 -30.05
N LYS A 417 -5.67 21.72 -29.27
CA LYS A 417 -6.78 22.33 -28.52
C LYS A 417 -6.50 22.43 -27.02
N PHE A 418 -5.82 21.43 -26.44
CA PHE A 418 -5.61 21.30 -25.01
C PHE A 418 -4.15 21.07 -24.66
N ARG A 419 -3.69 21.79 -23.65
CA ARG A 419 -2.40 21.59 -22.99
C ARG A 419 -2.65 21.12 -21.55
N ILE A 420 -2.01 20.03 -21.14
CA ILE A 420 -2.07 19.59 -19.74
C ILE A 420 -1.09 20.44 -18.93
N LYS A 421 -1.62 21.34 -18.09
CA LYS A 421 -0.80 22.20 -17.23
C LYS A 421 -0.54 21.54 -15.88
N HIS A 422 -1.58 21.00 -15.23
CA HIS A 422 -1.46 20.34 -13.94
C HIS A 422 -1.89 18.87 -14.01
N ILE A 423 -1.14 18.00 -13.31
CA ILE A 423 -1.54 16.65 -12.96
C ILE A 423 -1.67 16.56 -11.44
N ILE A 424 -2.90 16.36 -10.97
CA ILE A 424 -3.21 16.25 -9.55
C ILE A 424 -3.53 14.79 -9.21
N ASN A 425 -2.83 14.23 -8.22
CA ASN A 425 -3.12 12.87 -7.74
C ASN A 425 -2.70 12.73 -6.27
N LYS A 426 -3.52 12.07 -5.43
CA LYS A 426 -3.19 11.73 -4.05
C LYS A 426 -1.76 11.13 -3.91
N SER A 427 -1.35 10.31 -4.87
CA SER A 427 -0.01 9.69 -4.90
C SER A 427 0.93 10.51 -5.78
N GLY A 428 1.82 11.30 -5.18
CA GLY A 428 2.76 12.17 -5.90
C GLY A 428 3.65 11.43 -6.90
N TYR A 429 4.10 10.21 -6.59
CA TYR A 429 4.92 9.40 -7.52
C TYR A 429 4.15 8.99 -8.78
N LYS A 430 2.83 8.67 -8.66
CA LYS A 430 1.98 8.36 -9.84
C LYS A 430 1.79 9.60 -10.71
N ALA A 431 1.53 10.75 -10.08
CA ALA A 431 1.42 12.01 -10.78
C ALA A 431 2.71 12.34 -11.54
N SER A 432 3.89 12.11 -10.93
CA SER A 432 5.20 12.36 -11.55
C SER A 432 5.44 11.51 -12.80
N ASP A 433 5.15 10.20 -12.75
CA ASP A 433 5.31 9.32 -13.92
C ASP A 433 4.40 9.74 -15.10
N ILE A 434 3.17 10.17 -14.79
CA ILE A 434 2.19 10.63 -15.78
C ILE A 434 2.60 11.98 -16.36
N ALA A 435 2.99 12.93 -15.53
CA ALA A 435 3.39 14.27 -15.96
C ALA A 435 4.57 14.23 -16.93
N LYS A 436 5.56 13.38 -16.66
CA LYS A 436 6.69 13.15 -17.58
C LYS A 436 6.25 12.63 -18.94
N ARG A 437 5.30 11.70 -18.95
CA ARG A 437 4.81 11.09 -20.19
C ARG A 437 4.01 12.04 -21.07
N TYR A 438 3.22 12.90 -20.44
CA TYR A 438 2.29 13.81 -21.13
C TYR A 438 2.75 15.26 -21.13
N ASN A 439 4.00 15.52 -20.70
CA ASN A 439 4.62 16.86 -20.68
C ASN A 439 3.78 17.89 -19.93
N ALA A 440 3.29 17.53 -18.73
CA ALA A 440 2.60 18.47 -17.86
C ALA A 440 3.60 19.37 -17.13
N GLU A 441 3.22 20.62 -16.89
CA GLU A 441 4.08 21.64 -16.29
C GLU A 441 4.21 21.46 -14.78
N PHE A 442 3.08 21.21 -14.09
CA PHE A 442 3.04 21.07 -12.65
C PHE A 442 2.48 19.71 -12.23
N ILE A 443 2.99 19.25 -11.10
CA ILE A 443 2.52 18.05 -10.41
C ILE A 443 2.10 18.47 -9.00
N SER A 444 0.89 18.10 -8.55
CA SER A 444 0.50 18.36 -7.16
C SER A 444 -0.32 17.21 -6.55
N THR A 445 -0.34 17.19 -5.22
CA THR A 445 -1.26 16.36 -4.43
C THR A 445 -2.44 17.15 -3.89
N ASN A 446 -2.44 18.48 -4.06
CA ASN A 446 -3.49 19.38 -3.66
C ASN A 446 -4.18 19.98 -4.90
N TYR A 447 -5.47 19.72 -5.08
CA TYR A 447 -6.21 20.22 -6.25
C TYR A 447 -6.45 21.74 -6.23
N PHE A 448 -6.39 22.38 -5.07
CA PHE A 448 -6.48 23.84 -4.97
C PHE A 448 -5.33 24.55 -5.68
N ASP A 449 -4.17 23.91 -5.83
CA ASP A 449 -3.04 24.50 -6.57
C ASP A 449 -3.41 24.72 -8.04
N ALA A 450 -4.21 23.84 -8.63
CA ALA A 450 -4.71 23.99 -9.99
C ALA A 450 -5.89 24.97 -10.08
N LEU A 451 -6.77 25.01 -9.07
CA LEU A 451 -7.93 25.92 -9.06
C LEU A 451 -7.49 27.38 -8.87
N ASN A 452 -6.44 27.62 -8.08
CA ASN A 452 -5.88 28.95 -7.81
C ASN A 452 -4.89 29.44 -8.91
N ASP A 453 -4.62 28.62 -9.92
CA ASP A 453 -3.79 29.04 -11.06
C ASP A 453 -4.68 29.73 -12.11
N ASP A 454 -4.49 31.04 -12.28
CA ASP A 454 -5.29 31.85 -13.21
C ASP A 454 -5.11 31.43 -14.68
N GLU A 455 -3.99 30.77 -15.01
CA GLU A 455 -3.75 30.28 -16.38
C GLU A 455 -4.45 28.95 -16.67
N VAL A 456 -5.06 28.27 -15.71
CA VAL A 456 -5.88 27.09 -15.93
C VAL A 456 -7.26 27.51 -16.41
N ASP A 457 -7.63 27.12 -17.62
CA ASP A 457 -8.96 27.39 -18.21
C ASP A 457 -10.00 26.37 -17.76
N ALA A 458 -9.62 25.08 -17.70
CA ALA A 458 -10.55 23.99 -17.46
C ALA A 458 -9.97 22.89 -16.56
N VAL A 459 -10.86 22.17 -15.90
CA VAL A 459 -10.51 20.99 -15.09
C VAL A 459 -11.20 19.75 -15.62
N LEU A 460 -10.48 18.63 -15.63
CA LEU A 460 -11.00 17.28 -15.86
C LEU A 460 -10.98 16.51 -14.54
N ILE A 461 -12.15 16.26 -13.97
CA ILE A 461 -12.32 15.55 -12.70
C ILE A 461 -12.61 14.08 -12.98
N ALA A 462 -11.68 13.20 -12.58
CA ALA A 462 -11.77 11.75 -12.75
C ALA A 462 -11.24 11.00 -11.52
N THR A 463 -11.68 11.45 -10.36
CA THR A 463 -11.36 10.90 -9.04
C THR A 463 -12.29 9.74 -8.66
N LYS A 464 -12.36 9.37 -7.39
CA LYS A 464 -13.42 8.52 -6.87
C LYS A 464 -14.72 9.32 -6.78
N HIS A 465 -15.85 8.62 -6.91
CA HIS A 465 -17.16 9.25 -7.06
C HIS A 465 -17.55 10.21 -5.93
N ASN A 466 -17.20 9.87 -4.69
CA ASN A 466 -17.49 10.71 -3.50
C ASN A 466 -16.78 12.06 -3.48
N LEU A 467 -15.77 12.26 -4.32
CA LEU A 467 -15.02 13.52 -4.42
C LEU A 467 -15.53 14.44 -5.55
N HIS A 468 -16.41 13.93 -6.42
CA HIS A 468 -16.85 14.66 -7.60
C HIS A 468 -17.59 15.94 -7.23
N ALA A 469 -18.59 15.86 -6.36
CA ALA A 469 -19.44 16.99 -6.00
C ALA A 469 -18.65 18.15 -5.39
N GLU A 470 -17.77 17.84 -4.42
CA GLU A 470 -16.91 18.84 -3.79
C GLU A 470 -16.00 19.53 -4.81
N MET A 471 -15.28 18.74 -5.62
CA MET A 471 -14.36 19.29 -6.62
C MET A 471 -15.09 20.10 -7.70
N VAL A 472 -16.32 19.72 -8.08
CA VAL A 472 -17.17 20.49 -8.99
C VAL A 472 -17.54 21.84 -8.38
N ILE A 473 -18.00 21.85 -7.12
CA ILE A 473 -18.39 23.09 -6.41
C ILE A 473 -17.21 24.05 -6.31
N GLU A 474 -16.05 23.56 -5.89
CA GLU A 474 -14.84 24.40 -5.77
C GLU A 474 -14.35 24.91 -7.15
N SER A 475 -14.49 24.07 -8.20
CA SER A 475 -14.16 24.49 -9.56
C SER A 475 -15.12 25.57 -10.11
N ILE A 476 -16.42 25.50 -9.76
CA ILE A 476 -17.40 26.56 -10.07
C ILE A 476 -17.01 27.88 -9.41
N LYS A 477 -16.68 27.84 -8.10
CA LYS A 477 -16.21 29.03 -7.34
C LYS A 477 -14.95 29.64 -7.95
N ALA A 478 -14.02 28.78 -8.41
CA ALA A 478 -12.79 29.18 -9.08
C ALA A 478 -13.00 29.62 -10.55
N LYS A 479 -14.23 29.63 -11.04
CA LYS A 479 -14.61 30.05 -12.41
C LYS A 479 -13.94 29.24 -13.52
N LYS A 480 -13.65 27.95 -13.29
CA LYS A 480 -13.07 27.06 -14.28
C LYS A 480 -14.16 26.37 -15.09
N HIS A 481 -13.88 26.06 -16.38
CA HIS A 481 -14.70 25.10 -17.13
C HIS A 481 -14.49 23.70 -16.55
N ILE A 482 -15.53 22.87 -16.53
CA ILE A 482 -15.52 21.60 -15.79
C ILE A 482 -15.97 20.47 -16.70
N PHE A 483 -15.11 19.47 -16.86
CA PHE A 483 -15.51 18.13 -17.30
C PHE A 483 -15.37 17.21 -16.09
N VAL A 484 -16.47 16.59 -15.66
CA VAL A 484 -16.46 15.64 -14.53
C VAL A 484 -16.92 14.26 -15.03
N GLU A 485 -16.19 13.20 -14.66
CA GLU A 485 -16.63 11.83 -14.89
C GLU A 485 -17.94 11.54 -14.15
N LYS A 486 -18.70 10.64 -14.71
CA LYS A 486 -19.93 10.15 -14.10
C LYS A 486 -19.63 9.26 -12.87
N PRO A 487 -20.49 9.22 -11.86
CA PRO A 487 -21.64 10.07 -11.65
C PRO A 487 -21.24 11.48 -11.19
N LEU A 488 -22.06 12.48 -11.45
CA LEU A 488 -21.83 13.85 -11.00
C LEU A 488 -21.84 13.97 -9.47
N ALA A 489 -22.73 13.21 -8.82
CA ALA A 489 -22.93 13.18 -7.38
C ALA A 489 -23.43 11.79 -6.94
N LEU A 490 -23.35 11.47 -5.66
CA LEU A 490 -23.80 10.20 -5.08
C LEU A 490 -25.19 10.28 -4.44
N ASN A 491 -25.66 11.47 -4.13
CA ASN A 491 -26.96 11.69 -3.47
C ASN A 491 -27.56 13.03 -3.85
N PHE A 492 -28.86 13.22 -3.53
CA PHE A 492 -29.59 14.45 -3.84
C PHE A 492 -29.03 15.68 -3.12
N LYS A 493 -28.52 15.54 -1.89
CA LYS A 493 -27.93 16.66 -1.16
C LYS A 493 -26.71 17.25 -1.90
N GLU A 494 -25.88 16.39 -2.45
CA GLU A 494 -24.73 16.84 -3.27
C GLU A 494 -25.20 17.52 -4.56
N LEU A 495 -26.25 17.02 -5.22
CA LEU A 495 -26.85 17.67 -6.39
C LEU A 495 -27.40 19.07 -6.06
N ASP A 496 -28.11 19.21 -4.93
CA ASP A 496 -28.63 20.48 -4.47
C ASP A 496 -27.50 21.50 -4.19
N LEU A 497 -26.39 21.04 -3.61
CA LEU A 497 -25.21 21.88 -3.37
C LEU A 497 -24.57 22.36 -4.69
N ILE A 498 -24.47 21.48 -5.70
CA ILE A 498 -23.98 21.86 -7.02
C ILE A 498 -24.91 22.84 -7.71
N ASP A 499 -26.23 22.62 -7.67
CA ASP A 499 -27.24 23.52 -8.25
C ASP A 499 -27.18 24.89 -7.61
N ASN A 500 -27.04 24.94 -6.28
CA ASN A 500 -26.89 26.23 -5.55
C ASN A 500 -25.61 26.95 -5.98
N ALA A 501 -24.47 26.25 -6.07
CA ALA A 501 -23.21 26.84 -6.53
C ALA A 501 -23.32 27.41 -7.96
N LEU A 502 -24.03 26.72 -8.86
CA LEU A 502 -24.32 27.21 -10.22
C LEU A 502 -25.20 28.45 -10.20
N LYS A 503 -26.24 28.47 -9.36
CA LYS A 503 -27.15 29.62 -9.22
C LYS A 503 -26.46 30.86 -8.64
N GLU A 504 -25.57 30.68 -7.68
CA GLU A 504 -24.74 31.75 -7.09
C GLU A 504 -23.73 32.32 -8.08
N SER A 505 -23.31 31.51 -9.04
CA SER A 505 -22.31 31.87 -10.05
C SER A 505 -22.91 32.25 -11.41
N LYS A 506 -24.15 32.80 -11.46
CA LYS A 506 -24.89 33.07 -12.70
C LYS A 506 -24.17 33.98 -13.70
N ASP A 507 -23.30 34.86 -13.24
CA ASP A 507 -22.46 35.72 -14.10
C ASP A 507 -21.22 35.03 -14.63
N ASN A 508 -20.98 33.77 -14.21
CA ASN A 508 -19.87 32.99 -14.64
C ASN A 508 -20.23 32.17 -15.92
N GLN A 509 -19.49 32.39 -17.00
CA GLN A 509 -19.69 31.66 -18.27
C GLN A 509 -19.05 30.26 -18.27
N SER A 510 -18.78 29.69 -17.08
CA SER A 510 -18.19 28.34 -16.99
C SER A 510 -19.14 27.27 -17.50
N VAL A 511 -18.60 26.33 -18.27
CA VAL A 511 -19.34 25.15 -18.75
C VAL A 511 -19.12 24.01 -17.77
N LEU A 512 -20.20 23.34 -17.34
CA LEU A 512 -20.17 22.08 -16.62
C LEU A 512 -20.67 20.96 -17.53
N MET A 513 -19.83 19.97 -17.77
CA MET A 513 -20.16 18.78 -18.56
C MET A 513 -19.89 17.51 -17.76
N THR A 514 -20.88 16.62 -17.67
CA THR A 514 -20.73 15.28 -17.08
C THR A 514 -20.40 14.26 -18.16
N GLY A 515 -19.48 13.33 -17.85
CA GLY A 515 -18.91 12.35 -18.76
C GLY A 515 -19.84 11.18 -19.17
N PHE A 516 -21.08 11.48 -19.52
CA PHE A 516 -22.01 10.51 -20.09
C PHE A 516 -21.66 10.21 -21.55
N ASN A 517 -20.67 9.38 -21.76
CA ASN A 517 -20.05 9.13 -23.07
C ASN A 517 -20.90 8.30 -24.03
N ARG A 518 -21.88 7.52 -23.55
CA ARG A 518 -22.67 6.62 -24.41
C ARG A 518 -23.59 7.36 -25.37
N ARG A 519 -24.05 8.57 -25.02
CA ARG A 519 -24.85 9.41 -25.91
C ARG A 519 -24.11 9.84 -27.20
N PHE A 520 -22.78 9.86 -27.16
CA PHE A 520 -21.91 10.18 -28.29
C PHE A 520 -21.41 8.93 -29.04
N ALA A 521 -21.93 7.75 -28.71
CA ALA A 521 -21.61 6.56 -29.47
C ALA A 521 -22.37 6.60 -30.81
N LYS A 522 -21.67 6.30 -31.93
CA LYS A 522 -22.24 6.37 -33.26
C LYS A 522 -23.60 5.65 -33.38
N ILE A 523 -23.75 4.47 -32.79
CA ILE A 523 -25.01 3.73 -32.77
C ILE A 523 -26.13 4.47 -31.97
N SER A 524 -25.76 5.19 -30.89
CA SER A 524 -26.73 5.98 -30.12
C SER A 524 -27.23 7.19 -30.94
N GLU A 525 -26.34 7.85 -31.68
CA GLU A 525 -26.67 8.93 -32.57
C GLU A 525 -27.59 8.46 -33.72
N GLU A 526 -27.26 7.32 -34.36
CA GLU A 526 -28.10 6.71 -35.40
C GLU A 526 -29.51 6.33 -34.89
N ILE A 527 -29.59 5.78 -33.65
CA ILE A 527 -30.89 5.46 -33.02
C ILE A 527 -31.67 6.75 -32.74
N LYS A 528 -31.01 7.79 -32.22
CA LYS A 528 -31.64 9.09 -31.96
C LYS A 528 -32.22 9.68 -33.24
N ASP A 529 -31.48 9.69 -34.34
CA ASP A 529 -31.94 10.21 -35.62
C ASP A 529 -33.19 9.47 -36.14
N ILE A 530 -33.30 8.15 -35.91
CA ILE A 530 -34.48 7.36 -36.23
C ILE A 530 -35.67 7.72 -35.34
N LEU A 531 -35.42 7.90 -34.02
CA LEU A 531 -36.45 8.21 -33.04
C LEU A 531 -37.00 9.63 -33.23
N ASP A 532 -36.15 10.60 -33.56
CA ASP A 532 -36.52 12.00 -33.78
C ASP A 532 -37.47 12.18 -35.00
N GLN A 533 -37.47 11.23 -35.92
CA GLN A 533 -38.38 11.21 -37.09
C GLN A 533 -39.75 10.60 -36.78
N ARG A 534 -39.99 10.12 -35.56
CA ARG A 534 -41.24 9.42 -35.18
C ARG A 534 -42.12 10.32 -34.31
N ASN A 535 -43.42 10.20 -34.54
CA ASN A 535 -44.46 10.92 -33.81
C ASN A 535 -45.31 9.99 -32.90
N ASN A 536 -44.98 8.70 -32.83
CA ASN A 536 -45.72 7.73 -32.02
C ASN A 536 -44.88 7.21 -30.82
N PRO A 537 -45.55 6.75 -29.75
CA PRO A 537 -44.85 6.14 -28.61
C PRO A 537 -44.01 4.91 -29.03
N PHE A 538 -42.90 4.71 -28.31
CA PHE A 538 -42.04 3.54 -28.51
C PHE A 538 -41.63 2.94 -27.16
N ILE A 539 -41.21 1.70 -27.16
CA ILE A 539 -40.69 0.98 -26.01
C ILE A 539 -39.20 0.71 -26.26
N ILE A 540 -38.37 1.05 -25.26
CA ILE A 540 -36.93 0.73 -25.27
C ILE A 540 -36.65 -0.34 -24.22
N ASN A 541 -36.00 -1.43 -24.62
CA ASN A 541 -35.40 -2.41 -23.72
C ASN A 541 -33.88 -2.30 -23.82
N TYR A 542 -33.26 -1.84 -22.75
CA TYR A 542 -31.79 -1.72 -22.65
C TYR A 542 -31.23 -2.77 -21.71
N THR A 543 -30.39 -3.68 -22.22
CA THR A 543 -29.73 -4.70 -21.43
C THR A 543 -28.24 -4.41 -21.35
N MET A 544 -27.73 -4.27 -20.14
CA MET A 544 -26.30 -4.06 -19.86
C MET A 544 -25.74 -5.19 -19.01
N ASN A 545 -24.77 -5.93 -19.54
CA ASN A 545 -24.00 -6.88 -18.77
C ASN A 545 -22.64 -6.25 -18.38
N ALA A 546 -22.56 -5.71 -17.17
CA ALA A 546 -21.37 -5.01 -16.69
C ALA A 546 -20.33 -5.94 -16.01
N GLY A 547 -20.57 -7.27 -16.04
CA GLY A 547 -19.69 -8.26 -15.45
C GLY A 547 -19.73 -8.31 -13.91
N TYR A 548 -18.95 -9.22 -13.34
CA TYR A 548 -18.82 -9.40 -11.90
C TYR A 548 -17.75 -8.45 -11.31
N LEU A 549 -18.08 -7.80 -10.21
CA LEU A 549 -17.13 -7.11 -9.35
C LEU A 549 -17.12 -7.77 -7.96
N PRO A 550 -15.96 -8.03 -7.36
CA PRO A 550 -15.86 -8.54 -5.99
C PRO A 550 -16.61 -7.65 -5.00
N TYR A 551 -17.14 -8.24 -3.94
CA TYR A 551 -17.95 -7.53 -2.95
C TYR A 551 -17.16 -6.42 -2.22
N ASP A 552 -15.85 -6.62 -2.04
CA ASP A 552 -14.89 -5.69 -1.44
C ASP A 552 -14.39 -4.59 -2.41
N HIS A 553 -14.89 -4.57 -3.65
CA HIS A 553 -14.52 -3.52 -4.60
C HIS A 553 -15.06 -2.17 -4.15
N TRP A 554 -14.23 -1.13 -4.21
CA TRP A 554 -14.54 0.24 -3.73
C TRP A 554 -15.88 0.81 -4.23
N VAL A 555 -16.32 0.40 -5.41
CA VAL A 555 -17.58 0.84 -6.03
C VAL A 555 -18.82 0.50 -5.18
N HIS A 556 -18.73 -0.57 -4.36
CA HIS A 556 -19.81 -1.00 -3.47
C HIS A 556 -19.83 -0.23 -2.14
N GLY A 557 -18.72 0.42 -1.78
CA GLY A 557 -18.57 1.20 -0.56
C GLY A 557 -19.04 2.65 -0.70
N ALA A 558 -18.84 3.43 0.36
CA ALA A 558 -19.20 4.86 0.43
C ALA A 558 -18.51 5.69 -0.66
N GLU A 559 -17.29 5.34 -1.06
CA GLU A 559 -16.55 6.04 -2.11
C GLU A 559 -17.15 5.90 -3.51
N GLY A 560 -17.90 4.81 -3.76
CA GLY A 560 -18.47 4.48 -5.08
C GLY A 560 -19.96 4.71 -5.20
N GLY A 561 -20.70 4.66 -4.08
CA GLY A 561 -22.17 4.83 -4.05
C GLY A 561 -22.96 3.67 -4.65
N GLY A 562 -22.30 2.55 -5.00
CA GLY A 562 -22.91 1.36 -5.58
C GLY A 562 -23.03 1.40 -7.11
N ARG A 563 -23.26 0.23 -7.71
CA ARG A 563 -23.31 0.07 -9.18
C ARG A 563 -24.50 0.75 -9.83
N ASN A 564 -25.58 0.94 -9.09
CA ASN A 564 -26.76 1.61 -9.65
C ASN A 564 -26.42 3.06 -10.01
N ILE A 565 -25.81 3.81 -9.09
CA ILE A 565 -25.38 5.18 -9.32
C ILE A 565 -24.17 5.22 -10.26
N GLY A 566 -23.17 4.36 -10.02
CA GLY A 566 -21.90 4.38 -10.77
C GLY A 566 -21.95 3.84 -12.19
N GLU A 567 -22.92 2.96 -12.53
CA GLU A 567 -23.01 2.32 -13.85
C GLU A 567 -24.37 2.47 -14.53
N ALA A 568 -25.49 2.24 -13.83
CA ALA A 568 -26.81 2.35 -14.44
C ALA A 568 -27.19 3.79 -14.81
N CYS A 569 -26.50 4.80 -14.24
CA CYS A 569 -26.66 6.20 -14.66
C CYS A 569 -26.49 6.41 -16.17
N HIS A 570 -25.67 5.62 -16.84
CA HIS A 570 -25.53 5.64 -18.31
C HIS A 570 -26.80 5.24 -19.06
N ILE A 571 -27.64 4.38 -18.45
CA ILE A 571 -28.90 3.93 -19.04
C ILE A 571 -29.95 5.01 -18.91
N TYR A 572 -29.96 5.68 -17.74
CA TYR A 572 -30.89 6.80 -17.49
C TYR A 572 -30.53 8.04 -18.30
N ASP A 573 -29.26 8.19 -18.68
CA ASP A 573 -28.79 9.30 -19.50
C ASP A 573 -29.17 9.16 -20.98
N LEU A 574 -29.23 7.93 -21.51
CA LEU A 574 -29.64 7.63 -22.89
C LEU A 574 -31.14 7.77 -23.10
#